data_369cceda3fa56fad9efc3ac58bfa0301
#
_entry.id   369cceda3fa56fad9efc3ac58bfa0301
#
_cell.length_a   1.000
_cell.length_b   1.000
_cell.length_c   1.000
_cell.angle_alpha   90.00
_cell.angle_beta   90.00
_cell.angle_gamma   90.00
#
_symmetry.space_group_name_H-M   'P 1'
#
loop_
_entity.id
_entity.type
_entity.pdbx_description
1 polymer ?
#
loop_
_entity_poly.entity_id
_entity_poly.type
_entity_poly.pdbx_seq_one_letter_code
_entity_poly.pdbx_strand_id
1 'polypeptide(L)'
;MPSLLSVKDLTIGFGKNKPTVDQVSFSVDAGETLALVGESGSGKTLSCRAILRILPNSADIRSGEIVLQSRGNDIDLARLSERKLRGIRGDRVSMIFQEPMRSLSPLHRIGHQISEVLTLHRDCSMAEAKQQVLAEFEHVGFNDPERAYRAYSFELSGGMQQRAMIAMATVAKPALLIADEPTTALDMTTQAQVLGLLKKLQAESGMALILVTHDLGVVANMADQVVVMNKGRVMESGSSNLVLGAPAHPYTKKLFQAAPVIPEFERPVEQPKAADFILSLRDVRKTYGAIQAVDGVNLSVPRGKVVAIVGESGSGKSTCARIALGAELANPGGHVFFKESPEADAIDVQSLSPAERNDFQRKAQMVFQDPHSSLSPRMQIIDALTEPLDIHSVGTVAERRDRAIELLEQVGLDSSMLRRYPNAFSGGQRQRLSIARALALRPLLLVCDEPTSALDVSVQAQILDLLEDIRDRLNLSYLFISHDLAVVARIADEVAVMRRGRVVEQASPELLMANPKHPYTRALIAAHPEPDIHRPINLETVALGAGDPESWPDAFRYTDGVAPPLIEYESNHLVRTHV
;
A
#
# COMPACT_ATOMS: atom_id res chain seq x y z
N MET A 1 3.69 -3.38 37.24
CA MET A 1 4.29 -2.01 37.30
C MET A 1 3.24 -1.05 36.78
N PRO A 2 3.20 0.24 37.18
CA PRO A 2 2.26 1.18 36.57
C PRO A 2 2.60 1.35 35.07
N SER A 3 1.55 1.46 34.23
CA SER A 3 1.71 1.63 32.77
C SER A 3 2.43 2.94 32.44
N LEU A 4 3.25 2.95 31.38
CA LEU A 4 3.93 4.17 30.89
C LEU A 4 2.92 5.21 30.42
N LEU A 5 1.90 4.78 29.68
CA LEU A 5 0.78 5.62 29.27
C LEU A 5 -0.54 4.92 29.60
N SER A 6 -1.48 5.66 30.18
CA SER A 6 -2.86 5.23 30.42
C SER A 6 -3.84 6.25 29.86
N VAL A 7 -4.71 5.81 28.98
CA VAL A 7 -5.85 6.58 28.42
C VAL A 7 -7.12 6.00 29.01
N LYS A 8 -7.98 6.83 29.65
CA LYS A 8 -9.22 6.40 30.30
C LYS A 8 -10.40 7.23 29.81
N ASP A 9 -11.45 6.54 29.38
CA ASP A 9 -12.75 7.09 28.97
C ASP A 9 -12.65 8.30 28.03
N LEU A 10 -11.66 8.26 27.12
CA LEU A 10 -11.38 9.33 26.18
C LEU A 10 -12.54 9.53 25.22
N THR A 11 -13.08 10.76 25.20
CA THR A 11 -14.18 11.14 24.31
C THR A 11 -13.77 12.37 23.49
N ILE A 12 -13.82 12.24 22.15
CA ILE A 12 -13.43 13.30 21.21
C ILE A 12 -14.59 13.55 20.25
N GLY A 13 -14.88 14.81 19.96
CA GLY A 13 -15.94 15.17 19.02
C GLY A 13 -15.65 16.42 18.21
N PHE A 14 -16.48 16.66 17.20
CA PHE A 14 -16.46 17.82 16.32
C PHE A 14 -17.68 18.68 16.57
N GLY A 15 -17.48 19.90 17.10
CA GLY A 15 -18.56 20.81 17.42
C GLY A 15 -19.62 20.20 18.36
N LYS A 16 -20.90 20.24 17.99
CA LYS A 16 -22.02 19.65 18.77
C LYS A 16 -22.44 18.25 18.31
N ASN A 17 -21.74 17.65 17.34
CA ASN A 17 -22.08 16.33 16.78
C ASN A 17 -21.85 15.20 17.80
N LYS A 18 -22.35 14.00 17.49
CA LYS A 18 -22.02 12.79 18.25
C LYS A 18 -20.49 12.62 18.31
N PRO A 19 -19.96 12.07 19.42
CA PRO A 19 -18.53 11.85 19.53
C PRO A 19 -18.04 10.91 18.43
N THR A 20 -16.86 11.23 17.87
CA THR A 20 -16.16 10.38 16.91
C THR A 20 -15.31 9.34 17.63
N VAL A 21 -14.82 9.66 18.83
CA VAL A 21 -14.21 8.73 19.79
C VAL A 21 -15.07 8.79 21.04
N ASP A 22 -15.53 7.65 21.54
CA ASP A 22 -16.53 7.54 22.59
C ASP A 22 -16.08 6.56 23.67
N GLN A 23 -15.66 7.08 24.83
CA GLN A 23 -15.22 6.33 26.01
C GLN A 23 -14.13 5.28 25.72
N VAL A 24 -13.12 5.66 24.95
CA VAL A 24 -12.01 4.79 24.60
C VAL A 24 -10.99 4.73 25.73
N SER A 25 -10.64 3.51 26.15
CA SER A 25 -9.64 3.25 27.20
C SER A 25 -8.61 2.23 26.72
N PHE A 26 -7.32 2.51 26.94
CA PHE A 26 -6.19 1.61 26.67
C PHE A 26 -4.96 2.05 27.46
N SER A 27 -4.00 1.15 27.58
CA SER A 27 -2.71 1.44 28.23
C SER A 27 -1.56 0.72 27.53
N VAL A 28 -0.34 1.22 27.72
CA VAL A 28 0.89 0.59 27.23
C VAL A 28 1.96 0.68 28.29
N ASP A 29 2.70 -0.40 28.50
CA ASP A 29 3.82 -0.48 29.42
C ASP A 29 5.14 -0.06 28.74
N ALA A 30 6.18 0.21 29.52
CA ALA A 30 7.49 0.52 28.97
C ALA A 30 8.06 -0.70 28.20
N GLY A 31 8.57 -0.46 27.00
CA GLY A 31 9.11 -1.52 26.13
C GLY A 31 8.04 -2.38 25.43
N GLU A 32 6.76 -2.14 25.69
CA GLU A 32 5.63 -2.88 25.10
C GLU A 32 5.16 -2.24 23.78
N THR A 33 4.65 -3.06 22.86
CA THR A 33 3.95 -2.60 21.66
C THR A 33 2.44 -2.81 21.80
N LEU A 34 1.70 -1.71 21.79
CA LEU A 34 0.23 -1.71 21.70
C LEU A 34 -0.22 -1.42 20.27
N ALA A 35 -0.96 -2.33 19.64
CA ALA A 35 -1.59 -2.07 18.34
C ALA A 35 -3.01 -1.56 18.50
N LEU A 36 -3.34 -0.44 17.84
CA LEU A 36 -4.69 0.05 17.64
C LEU A 36 -5.15 -0.34 16.23
N VAL A 37 -6.17 -1.19 16.13
CA VAL A 37 -6.61 -1.83 14.89
C VAL A 37 -8.07 -1.50 14.59
N GLY A 38 -8.44 -1.47 13.32
CA GLY A 38 -9.82 -1.25 12.86
C GLY A 38 -9.89 -0.54 11.53
N GLU A 39 -11.09 -0.42 10.97
CA GLU A 39 -11.34 0.24 9.69
C GLU A 39 -11.04 1.76 9.73
N SER A 40 -10.89 2.38 8.57
CA SER A 40 -10.74 3.83 8.43
C SER A 40 -11.94 4.56 9.09
N GLY A 41 -11.65 5.66 9.77
CA GLY A 41 -12.69 6.38 10.51
C GLY A 41 -13.13 5.74 11.83
N SER A 42 -12.52 4.64 12.29
CA SER A 42 -12.81 4.03 13.60
C SER A 42 -12.31 4.84 14.81
N GLY A 43 -11.54 5.92 14.59
CA GLY A 43 -11.08 6.83 15.64
C GLY A 43 -9.64 6.59 16.13
N LYS A 44 -8.89 5.63 15.58
CA LYS A 44 -7.50 5.29 15.96
C LYS A 44 -6.57 6.50 15.95
N THR A 45 -6.39 7.09 14.78
CA THR A 45 -5.56 8.28 14.57
C THR A 45 -5.95 9.46 15.47
N LEU A 46 -7.27 9.71 15.67
CA LEU A 46 -7.73 10.77 16.56
C LEU A 46 -7.36 10.48 18.01
N SER A 47 -7.50 9.24 18.47
CA SER A 47 -7.11 8.82 19.82
C SER A 47 -5.60 9.02 20.05
N CYS A 48 -4.76 8.68 19.07
CA CYS A 48 -3.33 8.90 19.13
C CYS A 48 -2.94 10.37 19.10
N ARG A 49 -3.57 11.17 18.22
CA ARG A 49 -3.35 12.63 18.16
C ARG A 49 -3.77 13.35 19.42
N ALA A 50 -4.77 12.85 20.13
CA ALA A 50 -5.21 13.40 21.40
C ALA A 50 -4.13 13.30 22.50
N ILE A 51 -3.30 12.25 22.49
CA ILE A 51 -2.18 12.08 23.43
C ILE A 51 -1.23 13.28 23.35
N LEU A 52 -0.94 13.74 22.13
CA LEU A 52 -0.09 14.89 21.87
C LEU A 52 -0.88 16.22 21.75
N ARG A 53 -2.22 16.17 21.86
CA ARG A 53 -3.11 17.33 21.64
C ARG A 53 -2.86 18.06 20.32
N ILE A 54 -2.62 17.29 19.25
CA ILE A 54 -2.48 17.77 17.87
C ILE A 54 -3.72 17.42 17.03
N LEU A 55 -4.89 17.54 17.66
CA LEU A 55 -6.18 17.35 16.98
C LEU A 55 -6.42 18.47 15.95
N PRO A 56 -7.25 18.20 14.90
CA PRO A 56 -7.74 19.25 14.02
C PRO A 56 -8.43 20.36 14.81
N ASN A 57 -8.35 21.60 14.35
CA ASN A 57 -8.91 22.78 15.04
C ASN A 57 -10.42 22.67 15.35
N SER A 58 -11.16 21.86 14.61
CA SER A 58 -12.59 21.61 14.78
C SER A 58 -12.91 20.50 15.78
N ALA A 59 -11.91 19.77 16.27
CA ALA A 59 -12.05 18.64 17.20
C ALA A 59 -11.57 19.01 18.61
N ASP A 60 -12.28 18.57 19.63
CA ASP A 60 -11.96 18.77 21.04
C ASP A 60 -12.06 17.50 21.87
N ILE A 61 -11.24 17.42 22.92
CA ILE A 61 -11.35 16.39 23.97
C ILE A 61 -12.47 16.85 24.91
N ARG A 62 -13.58 16.08 24.94
CA ARG A 62 -14.76 16.40 25.75
C ARG A 62 -14.66 15.85 27.17
N SER A 63 -14.09 14.65 27.31
CA SER A 63 -13.87 13.98 28.60
C SER A 63 -12.76 12.94 28.48
N GLY A 64 -12.33 12.43 29.61
CA GLY A 64 -11.31 11.40 29.75
C GLY A 64 -10.01 11.93 30.32
N GLU A 65 -9.10 11.01 30.60
CA GLU A 65 -7.79 11.26 31.15
C GLU A 65 -6.70 10.63 30.27
N ILE A 66 -5.57 11.33 30.11
CA ILE A 66 -4.40 10.83 29.36
C ILE A 66 -3.18 11.00 30.29
N VAL A 67 -2.84 9.94 31.01
CA VAL A 67 -1.80 9.96 32.03
C VAL A 67 -0.52 9.34 31.49
N LEU A 68 0.56 10.13 31.43
CA LEU A 68 1.90 9.69 31.11
C LEU A 68 2.71 9.58 32.40
N GLN A 69 3.28 8.40 32.67
CA GLN A 69 4.24 8.22 33.74
C GLN A 69 5.61 8.76 33.30
N SER A 70 6.09 9.77 33.99
CA SER A 70 7.36 10.41 33.67
C SER A 70 8.18 10.68 34.93
N ARG A 71 9.37 10.06 35.03
CA ARG A 71 10.34 10.29 36.13
C ARG A 71 9.72 10.12 37.52
N GLY A 72 8.83 9.12 37.69
CA GLY A 72 8.18 8.82 38.96
C GLY A 72 6.96 9.68 39.29
N ASN A 73 6.50 10.55 38.39
CA ASN A 73 5.30 11.35 38.54
C ASN A 73 4.31 11.08 37.41
N ASP A 74 3.04 11.05 37.75
CA ASP A 74 1.95 10.94 36.78
C ASP A 74 1.60 12.33 36.25
N ILE A 75 1.56 12.48 34.92
CA ILE A 75 1.29 13.72 34.22
C ILE A 75 0.05 13.56 33.36
N ASP A 76 -1.05 14.25 33.66
CA ASP A 76 -2.22 14.28 32.79
C ASP A 76 -1.98 15.22 31.59
N LEU A 77 -1.72 14.62 30.41
CA LEU A 77 -1.44 15.36 29.18
C LEU A 77 -2.65 16.14 28.67
N ALA A 78 -3.89 15.68 28.97
CA ALA A 78 -5.09 16.34 28.54
C ALA A 78 -5.28 17.72 29.21
N ARG A 79 -4.76 17.88 30.42
CA ARG A 79 -4.89 19.11 31.24
C ARG A 79 -3.65 19.98 31.30
N LEU A 80 -2.53 19.55 30.70
CA LEU A 80 -1.29 20.34 30.70
C LEU A 80 -1.44 21.67 29.98
N SER A 81 -0.74 22.70 30.47
CA SER A 81 -0.57 23.93 29.70
C SER A 81 0.25 23.68 28.44
N GLU A 82 -0.02 24.41 27.36
CA GLU A 82 0.65 24.25 26.06
C GLU A 82 2.19 24.38 26.19
N ARG A 83 2.65 25.31 27.04
CA ARG A 83 4.10 25.50 27.32
C ARG A 83 4.75 24.24 27.89
N LYS A 84 4.08 23.53 28.81
CA LYS A 84 4.61 22.29 29.41
C LYS A 84 4.52 21.12 28.41
N LEU A 85 3.45 21.07 27.60
CA LEU A 85 3.24 20.04 26.62
C LEU A 85 4.28 20.09 25.50
N ARG A 86 4.73 21.29 25.09
CA ARG A 86 5.84 21.46 24.13
C ARG A 86 7.13 20.79 24.58
N GLY A 87 7.42 20.79 25.88
CA GLY A 87 8.58 20.10 26.43
C GLY A 87 8.44 18.56 26.46
N ILE A 88 7.24 18.03 26.21
CA ILE A 88 6.98 16.58 26.15
C ILE A 88 6.98 16.08 24.70
N ARG A 89 6.36 16.87 23.79
CA ARG A 89 6.31 16.57 22.35
C ARG A 89 7.72 16.52 21.76
N GLY A 90 8.09 15.41 21.17
CA GLY A 90 9.41 15.19 20.55
C GLY A 90 10.50 14.68 21.51
N ASP A 91 10.44 15.01 22.81
CA ASP A 91 11.39 14.54 23.82
C ASP A 91 10.93 13.25 24.52
N ARG A 92 9.71 13.25 25.09
CA ARG A 92 9.18 12.12 25.86
C ARG A 92 8.21 11.25 25.04
N VAL A 93 7.39 11.90 24.22
CA VAL A 93 6.43 11.27 23.33
C VAL A 93 6.66 11.83 21.94
N SER A 94 6.95 10.97 20.99
CA SER A 94 7.16 11.32 19.59
C SER A 94 6.14 10.60 18.71
N MET A 95 5.95 11.08 17.47
CA MET A 95 4.98 10.52 16.54
C MET A 95 5.53 10.44 15.12
N ILE A 96 5.34 9.29 14.50
CA ILE A 96 5.47 9.06 13.07
C ILE A 96 4.09 9.22 12.45
N PHE A 97 3.94 10.13 11.48
CA PHE A 97 2.67 10.42 10.81
C PHE A 97 2.48 9.53 9.59
N GLN A 98 1.23 9.33 9.19
CA GLN A 98 0.81 8.47 8.09
C GLN A 98 1.46 8.82 6.73
N GLU A 99 1.70 10.10 6.44
CA GLU A 99 2.27 10.56 5.17
C GLU A 99 3.63 11.25 5.36
N PRO A 100 4.77 10.62 5.01
CA PRO A 100 6.10 11.23 5.15
C PRO A 100 6.24 12.54 4.39
N MET A 101 5.67 12.63 3.19
CA MET A 101 5.75 13.83 2.36
C MET A 101 5.05 15.06 2.94
N ARG A 102 4.07 14.86 3.83
CA ARG A 102 3.41 15.96 4.52
C ARG A 102 4.09 16.33 5.83
N SER A 103 4.90 15.43 6.38
CA SER A 103 5.59 15.61 7.65
C SER A 103 6.94 16.28 7.51
N LEU A 104 7.63 16.04 6.39
CA LEU A 104 8.93 16.63 6.07
C LEU A 104 8.73 17.88 5.21
N SER A 105 9.29 19.03 5.64
CA SER A 105 9.25 20.26 4.86
C SER A 105 10.05 20.11 3.56
N PRO A 106 9.45 20.38 2.39
CA PRO A 106 10.18 20.35 1.13
C PRO A 106 11.16 21.51 0.95
N LEU A 107 11.06 22.54 1.79
CA LEU A 107 11.86 23.78 1.69
C LEU A 107 13.13 23.72 2.56
N HIS A 108 13.26 22.74 3.43
CA HIS A 108 14.38 22.60 4.36
C HIS A 108 15.10 21.26 4.15
N ARG A 109 16.42 21.27 4.33
CA ARG A 109 17.22 20.04 4.28
C ARG A 109 16.83 19.12 5.43
N ILE A 110 16.78 17.80 5.18
CA ILE A 110 16.36 16.79 6.13
C ILE A 110 17.17 16.84 7.41
N GLY A 111 18.51 16.91 7.30
CA GLY A 111 19.39 16.96 8.46
C GLY A 111 19.14 18.18 9.36
N HIS A 112 18.78 19.33 8.79
CA HIS A 112 18.44 20.51 9.58
C HIS A 112 17.14 20.36 10.36
N GLN A 113 16.12 19.76 9.73
CA GLN A 113 14.83 19.48 10.41
C GLN A 113 14.99 18.54 11.59
N ILE A 114 15.85 17.51 11.45
CA ILE A 114 16.14 16.57 12.56
C ILE A 114 17.04 17.21 13.62
N SER A 115 18.02 18.02 13.23
CA SER A 115 18.87 18.75 14.19
C SER A 115 18.07 19.74 15.04
N GLU A 116 17.01 20.33 14.49
CA GLU A 116 16.08 21.22 15.20
C GLU A 116 15.43 20.51 16.38
N VAL A 117 15.03 19.23 16.25
CA VAL A 117 14.46 18.46 17.36
C VAL A 117 15.43 18.40 18.55
N LEU A 118 16.72 18.17 18.28
CA LEU A 118 17.73 18.11 19.34
C LEU A 118 17.96 19.47 19.99
N THR A 119 18.10 20.53 19.20
CA THR A 119 18.37 21.87 19.73
C THR A 119 17.17 22.50 20.47
N LEU A 120 15.95 22.05 20.18
CA LEU A 120 14.74 22.47 20.91
C LEU A 120 14.60 21.81 22.28
N HIS A 121 15.11 20.59 22.46
CA HIS A 121 14.89 19.77 23.66
C HIS A 121 16.15 19.55 24.49
N ARG A 122 17.32 19.84 23.95
CA ARG A 122 18.61 19.60 24.59
C ARG A 122 19.51 20.83 24.47
N ASP A 123 20.30 21.03 25.48
CA ASP A 123 21.34 22.07 25.44
C ASP A 123 22.56 21.53 24.66
N CYS A 124 22.47 21.60 23.33
CA CYS A 124 23.53 21.17 22.42
C CYS A 124 23.73 22.17 21.29
N SER A 125 24.97 22.29 20.83
CA SER A 125 25.33 23.10 19.68
C SER A 125 24.83 22.44 18.37
N MET A 126 24.68 23.22 17.29
CA MET A 126 24.34 22.69 15.96
C MET A 126 25.38 21.68 15.44
N ALA A 127 26.64 21.80 15.83
CA ALA A 127 27.69 20.85 15.44
C ALA A 127 27.49 19.49 16.14
N GLU A 128 27.19 19.49 17.42
CA GLU A 128 26.86 18.28 18.18
C GLU A 128 25.56 17.66 17.72
N ALA A 129 24.52 18.47 17.46
CA ALA A 129 23.26 18.00 16.87
C ALA A 129 23.49 17.31 15.51
N LYS A 130 24.32 17.92 14.63
CA LYS A 130 24.68 17.29 13.35
C LYS A 130 25.33 15.92 13.52
N GLN A 131 26.29 15.79 14.45
CA GLN A 131 26.95 14.49 14.68
C GLN A 131 25.95 13.43 15.15
N GLN A 132 25.02 13.78 16.07
CA GLN A 132 23.98 12.86 16.52
C GLN A 132 23.04 12.47 15.39
N VAL A 133 22.64 13.41 14.52
CA VAL A 133 21.79 13.13 13.36
C VAL A 133 22.49 12.22 12.34
N LEU A 134 23.78 12.40 12.09
CA LEU A 134 24.55 11.52 11.20
C LEU A 134 24.60 10.09 11.76
N ALA A 135 24.87 9.92 13.06
CA ALA A 135 24.83 8.62 13.71
C ALA A 135 23.43 7.99 13.65
N GLU A 136 22.36 8.78 13.83
CA GLU A 136 20.99 8.29 13.72
C GLU A 136 20.66 7.88 12.28
N PHE A 137 21.16 8.59 11.25
CA PHE A 137 21.01 8.16 9.87
C PHE A 137 21.68 6.82 9.56
N GLU A 138 22.88 6.58 10.09
CA GLU A 138 23.54 5.27 10.02
C GLU A 138 22.67 4.20 10.70
N HIS A 139 22.13 4.52 11.88
CA HIS A 139 21.30 3.61 12.67
C HIS A 139 19.99 3.22 11.97
N VAL A 140 19.35 4.16 11.29
CA VAL A 140 18.13 3.86 10.49
C VAL A 140 18.45 3.34 9.08
N GLY A 141 19.74 3.13 8.74
CA GLY A 141 20.20 2.44 7.55
C GLY A 141 20.34 3.31 6.29
N PHE A 142 20.81 4.56 6.43
CA PHE A 142 21.30 5.34 5.29
C PHE A 142 22.75 4.94 4.99
N ASN A 143 23.03 4.60 3.73
CA ASN A 143 24.40 4.24 3.28
C ASN A 143 25.33 5.45 3.22
N ASP A 144 24.79 6.65 2.98
CA ASP A 144 25.53 7.93 2.94
C ASP A 144 24.79 8.97 3.80
N PRO A 145 25.08 9.00 5.13
CA PRO A 145 24.46 9.93 6.08
C PRO A 145 24.70 11.41 5.74
N GLU A 146 25.89 11.76 5.26
CA GLU A 146 26.24 13.16 4.91
C GLU A 146 25.42 13.65 3.71
N ARG A 147 25.23 12.80 2.70
CA ARG A 147 24.35 13.09 1.57
C ARG A 147 22.91 13.23 2.02
N ALA A 148 22.41 12.31 2.86
CA ALA A 148 21.05 12.35 3.42
C ALA A 148 20.83 13.63 4.26
N TYR A 149 21.82 14.05 5.05
CA TYR A 149 21.76 15.28 5.84
C TYR A 149 21.54 16.53 4.97
N ARG A 150 22.16 16.56 3.79
CA ARG A 150 22.08 17.70 2.85
C ARG A 150 20.91 17.63 1.89
N ALA A 151 20.26 16.48 1.76
CA ALA A 151 19.15 16.24 0.84
C ALA A 151 17.89 16.99 1.27
N TYR A 152 17.04 17.29 0.30
CA TYR A 152 15.65 17.70 0.50
C TYR A 152 14.74 16.48 0.44
N SER A 153 13.52 16.57 0.99
CA SER A 153 12.60 15.45 1.04
C SER A 153 12.28 14.86 -0.34
N PHE A 154 12.12 15.69 -1.37
CA PHE A 154 11.81 15.25 -2.73
C PHE A 154 12.98 14.56 -3.46
N GLU A 155 14.21 14.65 -2.93
CA GLU A 155 15.38 13.94 -3.47
C GLU A 155 15.50 12.51 -2.94
N LEU A 156 14.67 12.12 -1.95
CA LEU A 156 14.66 10.81 -1.31
C LEU A 156 13.54 9.93 -1.87
N SER A 157 13.80 8.64 -1.99
CA SER A 157 12.73 7.64 -2.25
C SER A 157 11.74 7.55 -1.09
N GLY A 158 10.54 7.02 -1.30
CA GLY A 158 9.53 6.86 -0.26
C GLY A 158 10.05 6.13 0.99
N GLY A 159 10.77 5.02 0.81
CA GLY A 159 11.39 4.30 1.93
C GLY A 159 12.47 5.10 2.64
N MET A 160 13.28 5.91 1.91
CA MET A 160 14.26 6.80 2.53
C MET A 160 13.59 7.96 3.28
N GLN A 161 12.49 8.52 2.76
CA GLN A 161 11.69 9.53 3.48
C GLN A 161 11.11 8.96 4.78
N GLN A 162 10.63 7.71 4.75
CA GLN A 162 10.13 7.03 5.93
C GLN A 162 11.24 6.82 6.97
N ARG A 163 12.43 6.37 6.55
CA ARG A 163 13.60 6.25 7.44
C ARG A 163 14.02 7.61 8.03
N ALA A 164 13.97 8.69 7.25
CA ALA A 164 14.25 10.05 7.73
C ALA A 164 13.21 10.51 8.77
N MET A 165 11.94 10.18 8.58
CA MET A 165 10.87 10.48 9.54
C MET A 165 11.03 9.65 10.82
N ILE A 166 11.43 8.39 10.72
CA ILE A 166 11.77 7.55 11.89
C ILE A 166 12.95 8.19 12.63
N ALA A 167 14.04 8.55 11.95
CA ALA A 167 15.18 9.23 12.56
C ALA A 167 14.77 10.52 13.28
N MET A 168 13.91 11.34 12.67
CA MET A 168 13.39 12.56 13.32
C MET A 168 12.59 12.24 14.58
N ALA A 169 11.82 11.16 14.58
CA ALA A 169 11.00 10.76 15.72
C ALA A 169 11.82 10.12 16.85
N THR A 170 12.96 9.49 16.54
CA THR A 170 13.77 8.69 17.51
C THR A 170 15.05 9.37 17.98
N VAL A 171 15.55 10.39 17.27
CA VAL A 171 16.82 11.06 17.60
C VAL A 171 16.90 11.60 19.03
N ALA A 172 15.77 12.04 19.60
CA ALA A 172 15.68 12.48 21.00
C ALA A 172 15.51 11.32 22.01
N LYS A 173 15.44 10.06 21.55
CA LYS A 173 15.23 8.86 22.37
C LYS A 173 13.97 8.98 23.24
N PRO A 174 12.77 9.07 22.66
CA PRO A 174 11.52 9.21 23.40
C PRO A 174 11.23 7.95 24.22
N ALA A 175 10.46 8.11 25.31
CA ALA A 175 9.99 6.96 26.10
C ALA A 175 8.81 6.25 25.40
N LEU A 176 8.03 7.01 24.61
CA LEU A 176 6.89 6.52 23.84
C LEU A 176 6.97 7.00 22.40
N LEU A 177 6.90 6.08 21.45
CA LEU A 177 6.74 6.36 20.03
C LEU A 177 5.32 5.99 19.59
N ILE A 178 4.63 6.90 18.93
CA ILE A 178 3.34 6.66 18.29
C ILE A 178 3.62 6.54 16.79
N ALA A 179 3.30 5.42 16.19
CA ALA A 179 3.45 5.18 14.75
C ALA A 179 2.06 5.05 14.09
N ASP A 180 1.61 6.12 13.43
CA ASP A 180 0.31 6.18 12.77
C ASP A 180 0.46 5.71 11.32
N GLU A 181 0.11 4.45 11.06
CA GLU A 181 0.25 3.76 9.78
C GLU A 181 1.66 3.92 9.15
N PRO A 182 2.73 3.51 9.84
CA PRO A 182 4.10 3.83 9.43
C PRO A 182 4.56 3.15 8.14
N THR A 183 3.80 2.22 7.61
CA THR A 183 4.11 1.43 6.41
C THR A 183 3.15 1.67 5.24
N THR A 184 2.15 2.54 5.41
CA THR A 184 1.20 2.87 4.34
C THR A 184 1.94 3.47 3.14
N ALA A 185 1.56 3.05 1.94
CA ALA A 185 2.17 3.43 0.66
C ALA A 185 3.63 2.95 0.43
N LEU A 186 4.13 2.02 1.25
CA LEU A 186 5.39 1.32 1.01
C LEU A 186 5.13 -0.02 0.30
N ASP A 187 6.09 -0.45 -0.52
CA ASP A 187 6.10 -1.82 -1.01
C ASP A 187 6.44 -2.82 0.10
N MET A 188 6.09 -4.10 -0.10
CA MET A 188 6.20 -5.15 0.92
C MET A 188 7.60 -5.32 1.49
N THR A 189 8.64 -5.25 0.66
CA THR A 189 10.03 -5.42 1.13
C THR A 189 10.48 -4.23 1.97
N THR A 190 10.14 -3.01 1.56
CA THR A 190 10.38 -1.79 2.34
C THR A 190 9.56 -1.77 3.63
N GLN A 191 8.29 -2.21 3.59
CA GLN A 191 7.45 -2.36 4.78
C GLN A 191 8.10 -3.30 5.81
N ALA A 192 8.51 -4.50 5.39
CA ALA A 192 9.20 -5.47 6.26
C ALA A 192 10.47 -4.88 6.90
N GLN A 193 11.28 -4.16 6.11
CA GLN A 193 12.49 -3.50 6.61
C GLN A 193 12.18 -2.39 7.63
N VAL A 194 11.12 -1.60 7.42
CA VAL A 194 10.69 -0.54 8.35
C VAL A 194 10.18 -1.15 9.65
N LEU A 195 9.39 -2.23 9.59
CA LEU A 195 8.91 -2.94 10.79
C LEU A 195 10.08 -3.55 11.58
N GLY A 196 11.02 -4.19 10.88
CA GLY A 196 12.25 -4.71 11.49
C GLY A 196 13.09 -3.62 12.14
N LEU A 197 13.21 -2.45 11.51
CA LEU A 197 13.89 -1.29 12.06
C LEU A 197 13.20 -0.78 13.35
N LEU A 198 11.89 -0.61 13.36
CA LEU A 198 11.13 -0.17 14.54
C LEU A 198 11.29 -1.15 15.70
N LYS A 199 11.24 -2.46 15.43
CA LYS A 199 11.45 -3.51 16.44
C LYS A 199 12.87 -3.48 17.02
N LYS A 200 13.88 -3.26 16.18
CA LYS A 200 15.28 -3.09 16.60
C LYS A 200 15.44 -1.88 17.49
N LEU A 201 14.96 -0.70 17.06
CA LEU A 201 15.03 0.55 17.82
C LEU A 201 14.32 0.44 19.17
N GLN A 202 13.17 -0.24 19.22
CA GLN A 202 12.43 -0.52 20.45
C GLN A 202 13.25 -1.39 21.41
N ALA A 203 13.83 -2.49 20.93
CA ALA A 203 14.62 -3.39 21.74
C ALA A 203 15.89 -2.71 22.33
N GLU A 204 16.53 -1.83 21.55
CA GLU A 204 17.75 -1.12 21.97
C GLU A 204 17.48 0.02 22.96
N SER A 205 16.35 0.73 22.80
CA SER A 205 16.03 1.90 23.63
C SER A 205 15.10 1.60 24.82
N GLY A 206 14.37 0.48 24.78
CA GLY A 206 13.31 0.16 25.74
C GLY A 206 12.08 1.08 25.63
N MET A 207 11.91 1.81 24.52
CA MET A 207 10.76 2.67 24.31
C MET A 207 9.48 1.85 24.13
N ALA A 208 8.35 2.37 24.59
CA ALA A 208 7.05 1.82 24.25
C ALA A 208 6.63 2.25 22.84
N LEU A 209 5.87 1.41 22.16
CA LEU A 209 5.34 1.68 20.82
C LEU A 209 3.82 1.60 20.82
N ILE A 210 3.13 2.64 20.33
CA ILE A 210 1.73 2.56 19.92
C ILE A 210 1.71 2.51 18.41
N LEU A 211 1.27 1.39 17.86
CA LEU A 211 1.19 1.13 16.43
C LEU A 211 -0.27 1.23 15.96
N VAL A 212 -0.57 2.20 15.13
CA VAL A 212 -1.88 2.29 14.44
C VAL A 212 -1.75 1.64 13.09
N THR A 213 -2.59 0.66 12.81
CA THR A 213 -2.61 -0.02 11.51
C THR A 213 -3.98 -0.65 11.25
N HIS A 214 -4.28 -0.92 10.00
CA HIS A 214 -5.40 -1.75 9.57
C HIS A 214 -4.91 -3.13 9.09
N ASP A 215 -3.59 -3.36 9.02
CA ASP A 215 -2.97 -4.61 8.59
C ASP A 215 -2.77 -5.56 9.77
N LEU A 216 -3.53 -6.66 9.78
CA LEU A 216 -3.49 -7.67 10.86
C LEU A 216 -2.20 -8.50 10.86
N GLY A 217 -1.56 -8.66 9.71
CA GLY A 217 -0.27 -9.30 9.63
C GLY A 217 0.84 -8.47 10.30
N VAL A 218 0.78 -7.14 10.12
CA VAL A 218 1.67 -6.22 10.86
C VAL A 218 1.44 -6.33 12.36
N VAL A 219 0.18 -6.44 12.81
CA VAL A 219 -0.15 -6.63 14.22
C VAL A 219 0.44 -7.92 14.76
N ALA A 220 0.27 -9.04 14.04
CA ALA A 220 0.80 -10.34 14.42
C ALA A 220 2.32 -10.35 14.60
N ASN A 221 3.01 -9.54 13.80
CA ASN A 221 4.48 -9.44 13.84
C ASN A 221 5.03 -8.48 14.90
N MET A 222 4.25 -7.48 15.32
CA MET A 222 4.76 -6.36 16.11
C MET A 222 4.15 -6.24 17.50
N ALA A 223 2.87 -6.61 17.68
CA ALA A 223 2.12 -6.23 18.86
C ALA A 223 2.20 -7.25 20.00
N ASP A 224 2.35 -6.74 21.24
CA ASP A 224 2.15 -7.49 22.47
C ASP A 224 0.68 -7.42 22.91
N GLN A 225 0.07 -6.24 22.80
CA GLN A 225 -1.34 -5.97 23.11
C GLN A 225 -2.05 -5.41 21.88
N VAL A 226 -3.34 -5.72 21.78
CA VAL A 226 -4.20 -5.29 20.66
C VAL A 226 -5.47 -4.65 21.21
N VAL A 227 -5.86 -3.53 20.63
CA VAL A 227 -7.15 -2.86 20.85
C VAL A 227 -7.85 -2.72 19.51
N VAL A 228 -8.96 -3.42 19.35
CA VAL A 228 -9.78 -3.38 18.14
C VAL A 228 -10.84 -2.29 18.28
N MET A 229 -10.84 -1.32 17.37
CA MET A 229 -11.76 -0.19 17.37
C MET A 229 -12.73 -0.22 16.20
N ASN A 230 -13.98 0.14 16.48
CA ASN A 230 -15.00 0.35 15.45
C ASN A 230 -15.92 1.51 15.84
N LYS A 231 -16.20 2.41 14.89
CA LYS A 231 -17.12 3.55 15.07
C LYS A 231 -16.88 4.34 16.37
N GLY A 232 -15.60 4.57 16.68
CA GLY A 232 -15.18 5.36 17.84
C GLY A 232 -15.16 4.63 19.17
N ARG A 233 -15.39 3.34 19.22
CA ARG A 233 -15.42 2.52 20.45
C ARG A 233 -14.46 1.36 20.39
N VAL A 234 -14.02 0.90 21.55
CA VAL A 234 -13.28 -0.34 21.69
C VAL A 234 -14.28 -1.51 21.61
N MET A 235 -14.03 -2.44 20.70
CA MET A 235 -14.83 -3.66 20.53
C MET A 235 -14.23 -4.83 21.28
N GLU A 236 -12.88 -4.94 21.25
CA GLU A 236 -12.15 -6.02 21.90
C GLU A 236 -10.75 -5.53 22.25
N SER A 237 -10.18 -5.99 23.36
CA SER A 237 -8.79 -5.71 23.75
C SER A 237 -8.20 -6.88 24.52
N GLY A 238 -6.90 -7.10 24.37
CA GLY A 238 -6.17 -8.17 25.05
C GLY A 238 -4.78 -8.40 24.45
N SER A 239 -4.09 -9.45 24.92
CA SER A 239 -2.83 -9.85 24.32
C SER A 239 -3.00 -10.24 22.86
N SER A 240 -1.97 -10.02 22.03
CA SER A 240 -2.01 -10.37 20.60
C SER A 240 -2.37 -11.85 20.41
N ASN A 241 -1.81 -12.76 21.20
CA ASN A 241 -2.13 -14.18 21.16
C ASN A 241 -3.62 -14.47 21.35
N LEU A 242 -4.29 -13.77 22.26
CA LEU A 242 -5.71 -13.97 22.54
C LEU A 242 -6.58 -13.38 21.43
N VAL A 243 -6.35 -12.12 21.05
CA VAL A 243 -7.19 -11.41 20.09
C VAL A 243 -7.02 -11.97 18.67
N LEU A 244 -5.78 -12.36 18.29
CA LEU A 244 -5.48 -12.93 16.96
C LEU A 244 -5.85 -14.42 16.89
N GLY A 245 -5.53 -15.21 17.94
CA GLY A 245 -5.75 -16.66 17.93
C GLY A 245 -7.17 -17.08 18.23
N ALA A 246 -7.91 -16.32 19.06
CA ALA A 246 -9.27 -16.67 19.50
C ALA A 246 -10.15 -15.43 19.68
N PRO A 247 -10.43 -14.65 18.60
CA PRO A 247 -11.24 -13.44 18.69
C PRO A 247 -12.63 -13.73 19.25
N ALA A 248 -13.04 -13.00 20.28
CA ALA A 248 -14.34 -13.18 20.94
C ALA A 248 -15.44 -12.35 20.25
N HIS A 249 -15.14 -11.07 19.93
CA HIS A 249 -16.14 -10.14 19.41
C HIS A 249 -16.47 -10.42 17.92
N PRO A 250 -17.77 -10.39 17.52
CA PRO A 250 -18.17 -10.67 16.13
C PRO A 250 -17.51 -9.75 15.08
N TYR A 251 -17.30 -8.48 15.43
CA TYR A 251 -16.62 -7.53 14.54
C TYR A 251 -15.14 -7.94 14.32
N THR A 252 -14.44 -8.33 15.38
CA THR A 252 -13.04 -8.80 15.29
C THR A 252 -12.97 -10.03 14.38
N LYS A 253 -13.85 -11.02 14.58
CA LYS A 253 -13.94 -12.22 13.70
C LYS A 253 -14.13 -11.85 12.24
N LYS A 254 -15.05 -10.92 11.95
CA LYS A 254 -15.31 -10.46 10.59
C LYS A 254 -14.10 -9.75 9.98
N LEU A 255 -13.39 -8.92 10.78
CA LEU A 255 -12.18 -8.22 10.34
C LEU A 255 -11.07 -9.21 9.95
N PHE A 256 -10.88 -10.27 10.75
CA PHE A 256 -9.91 -11.33 10.48
C PHE A 256 -10.26 -12.17 9.24
N GLN A 257 -11.54 -12.51 9.07
CA GLN A 257 -11.99 -13.26 7.89
C GLN A 257 -11.84 -12.49 6.58
N ALA A 258 -11.82 -11.16 6.65
CA ALA A 258 -11.63 -10.30 5.48
C ALA A 258 -10.14 -10.08 5.14
N ALA A 259 -9.22 -10.39 6.05
CA ALA A 259 -7.78 -10.20 5.81
C ALA A 259 -7.32 -11.08 4.64
N PRO A 260 -6.64 -10.53 3.64
CA PRO A 260 -6.07 -11.32 2.57
C PRO A 260 -4.96 -12.22 3.14
N VAL A 261 -5.06 -13.50 2.85
CA VAL A 261 -4.08 -14.52 3.24
C VAL A 261 -3.61 -15.22 1.99
N ILE A 262 -2.33 -15.53 1.89
CA ILE A 262 -1.82 -16.39 0.83
C ILE A 262 -2.37 -17.80 1.08
N PRO A 263 -3.17 -18.38 0.15
CA PRO A 263 -3.72 -19.72 0.32
C PRO A 263 -2.61 -20.76 0.42
N GLU A 264 -2.83 -21.82 1.21
CA GLU A 264 -1.99 -23.00 1.16
C GLU A 264 -2.37 -23.83 -0.07
N PHE A 265 -1.46 -23.93 -1.03
CA PHE A 265 -1.64 -24.71 -2.25
C PHE A 265 -1.10 -26.12 -2.04
N GLU A 266 -1.96 -27.13 -2.06
CA GLU A 266 -1.55 -28.54 -1.88
C GLU A 266 -0.83 -29.11 -3.10
N ARG A 267 -1.14 -28.69 -4.32
CA ARG A 267 -0.47 -29.08 -5.58
C ARG A 267 -0.62 -28.02 -6.67
N PRO A 268 0.42 -27.78 -7.48
CA PRO A 268 0.29 -26.94 -8.67
C PRO A 268 -0.71 -27.56 -9.65
N VAL A 269 -1.66 -26.75 -10.12
CA VAL A 269 -2.56 -27.15 -11.20
C VAL A 269 -1.86 -26.84 -12.52
N GLU A 270 -1.55 -27.87 -13.32
CA GLU A 270 -1.05 -27.68 -14.68
C GLU A 270 -2.13 -26.93 -15.50
N GLN A 271 -1.85 -25.68 -15.79
CA GLN A 271 -2.70 -24.92 -16.71
C GLN A 271 -2.13 -25.09 -18.13
N PRO A 272 -2.96 -25.49 -19.11
CA PRO A 272 -2.52 -25.55 -20.51
C PRO A 272 -2.13 -24.15 -20.98
N LYS A 273 -0.99 -24.02 -21.67
CA LYS A 273 -0.60 -22.77 -22.35
C LYS A 273 -1.75 -22.34 -23.26
N ALA A 274 -2.40 -21.22 -22.94
CA ALA A 274 -3.47 -20.70 -23.79
C ALA A 274 -2.87 -20.27 -25.14
N ALA A 275 -3.33 -20.89 -26.21
CA ALA A 275 -2.89 -20.57 -27.57
C ALA A 275 -3.43 -19.20 -28.04
N ASP A 276 -4.49 -18.67 -27.41
CA ASP A 276 -5.13 -17.41 -27.75
C ASP A 276 -4.93 -16.34 -26.67
N PHE A 277 -4.49 -15.17 -27.08
CA PHE A 277 -4.28 -14.01 -26.20
C PHE A 277 -5.19 -12.85 -26.64
N ILE A 278 -5.54 -11.98 -25.68
CA ILE A 278 -6.18 -10.68 -25.96
C ILE A 278 -5.14 -9.57 -26.04
N LEU A 279 -4.07 -9.67 -25.23
CA LEU A 279 -2.96 -8.72 -25.18
C LEU A 279 -1.64 -9.48 -25.14
N SER A 280 -0.63 -9.03 -25.91
CA SER A 280 0.73 -9.61 -25.84
C SER A 280 1.78 -8.51 -25.97
N LEU A 281 2.60 -8.35 -24.96
CA LEU A 281 3.78 -7.50 -24.95
C LEU A 281 4.98 -8.32 -25.42
N ARG A 282 5.77 -7.81 -26.39
CA ARG A 282 6.96 -8.47 -26.93
C ARG A 282 8.14 -7.52 -26.93
N ASP A 283 9.19 -7.89 -26.24
CA ASP A 283 10.45 -7.13 -26.07
C ASP A 283 10.20 -5.64 -25.73
N VAL A 284 9.21 -5.40 -24.85
CA VAL A 284 8.81 -4.05 -24.47
C VAL A 284 9.91 -3.41 -23.64
N ARG A 285 10.40 -2.25 -24.11
CA ARG A 285 11.43 -1.44 -23.44
C ARG A 285 10.96 0.00 -23.31
N LYS A 286 11.34 0.67 -22.21
CA LYS A 286 11.06 2.09 -21.99
C LYS A 286 12.13 2.75 -21.15
N THR A 287 12.63 3.86 -21.66
CA THR A 287 13.66 4.67 -21.00
C THR A 287 13.17 6.09 -20.81
N TYR A 288 13.37 6.65 -19.62
CA TYR A 288 13.13 8.06 -19.29
C TYR A 288 14.47 8.72 -18.92
N GLY A 289 15.04 9.48 -19.84
CA GLY A 289 16.38 10.01 -19.65
C GLY A 289 17.42 8.89 -19.43
N ALA A 290 18.03 8.85 -18.25
CA ALA A 290 18.99 7.80 -17.87
C ALA A 290 18.34 6.56 -17.21
N ILE A 291 17.03 6.60 -16.93
CA ILE A 291 16.34 5.54 -16.18
C ILE A 291 15.67 4.58 -17.16
N GLN A 292 16.07 3.33 -17.14
CA GLN A 292 15.42 2.24 -17.87
C GLN A 292 14.27 1.69 -17.01
N ALA A 293 13.05 2.18 -17.28
CA ALA A 293 11.86 1.83 -16.49
C ALA A 293 11.29 0.46 -16.86
N VAL A 294 11.44 0.03 -18.13
CA VAL A 294 11.04 -1.29 -18.63
C VAL A 294 12.14 -1.81 -19.57
N ASP A 295 12.53 -3.06 -19.43
CA ASP A 295 13.66 -3.65 -20.15
C ASP A 295 13.38 -5.08 -20.60
N GLY A 296 12.92 -5.22 -21.85
CA GLY A 296 12.71 -6.50 -22.51
C GLY A 296 11.59 -7.33 -21.88
N VAL A 297 10.45 -6.69 -21.54
CA VAL A 297 9.30 -7.40 -20.97
C VAL A 297 8.55 -8.14 -22.07
N ASN A 298 8.34 -9.44 -21.83
CA ASN A 298 7.47 -10.31 -22.60
C ASN A 298 6.38 -10.84 -21.68
N LEU A 299 5.12 -10.57 -22.03
CA LEU A 299 3.96 -10.93 -21.23
C LEU A 299 2.75 -11.11 -22.14
N SER A 300 1.94 -12.14 -21.91
CA SER A 300 0.70 -12.34 -22.67
C SER A 300 -0.47 -12.51 -21.71
N VAL A 301 -1.59 -11.84 -22.01
CA VAL A 301 -2.85 -11.99 -21.28
C VAL A 301 -3.76 -12.89 -22.09
N PRO A 302 -4.02 -14.13 -21.67
CA PRO A 302 -4.98 -15.00 -22.32
C PRO A 302 -6.40 -14.46 -22.19
N ARG A 303 -7.26 -14.79 -23.13
CA ARG A 303 -8.66 -14.35 -23.14
C ARG A 303 -9.41 -14.92 -21.94
N GLY A 304 -10.19 -14.05 -21.27
CA GLY A 304 -10.97 -14.40 -20.07
C GLY A 304 -10.13 -14.71 -18.83
N LYS A 305 -8.81 -14.42 -18.87
CA LYS A 305 -7.86 -14.70 -17.78
C LYS A 305 -7.34 -13.43 -17.14
N VAL A 306 -6.82 -13.59 -15.93
CA VAL A 306 -6.18 -12.54 -15.15
C VAL A 306 -4.68 -12.81 -15.11
N VAL A 307 -3.89 -11.92 -15.70
CA VAL A 307 -2.43 -11.93 -15.55
C VAL A 307 -2.02 -10.79 -14.63
N ALA A 308 -1.36 -11.13 -13.54
CA ALA A 308 -0.92 -10.14 -12.57
C ALA A 308 0.56 -9.77 -12.76
N ILE A 309 0.87 -8.49 -12.55
CA ILE A 309 2.25 -8.00 -12.42
C ILE A 309 2.47 -7.55 -10.98
N VAL A 310 3.47 -8.13 -10.30
CA VAL A 310 3.85 -7.79 -8.93
C VAL A 310 5.29 -7.32 -8.83
N GLY A 311 5.62 -6.55 -7.80
CA GLY A 311 6.98 -6.07 -7.54
C GLY A 311 6.99 -4.77 -6.74
N GLU A 312 8.20 -4.32 -6.37
CA GLU A 312 8.44 -3.07 -5.63
C GLU A 312 7.91 -1.82 -6.37
N SER A 313 7.74 -0.74 -5.62
CA SER A 313 7.51 0.59 -6.21
C SER A 313 8.69 0.96 -7.12
N GLY A 314 8.38 1.48 -8.32
CA GLY A 314 9.40 1.80 -9.33
C GLY A 314 9.94 0.60 -10.11
N SER A 315 9.41 -0.62 -9.95
CA SER A 315 9.84 -1.78 -10.76
C SER A 315 9.38 -1.76 -12.22
N GLY A 316 8.54 -0.79 -12.62
CA GLY A 316 8.09 -0.60 -14.01
C GLY A 316 6.65 -1.05 -14.30
N LYS A 317 5.89 -1.56 -13.33
CA LYS A 317 4.53 -2.10 -13.48
C LYS A 317 3.55 -1.14 -14.14
N SER A 318 3.38 0.06 -13.58
CA SER A 318 2.47 1.08 -14.14
C SER A 318 2.93 1.61 -15.49
N THR A 319 4.24 1.58 -15.79
CA THR A 319 4.77 1.88 -17.12
C THR A 319 4.34 0.81 -18.12
N CYS A 320 4.44 -0.49 -17.76
CA CYS A 320 3.92 -1.60 -18.58
C CYS A 320 2.42 -1.44 -18.84
N ALA A 321 1.63 -1.07 -17.83
CA ALA A 321 0.19 -0.83 -17.97
C ALA A 321 -0.13 0.28 -18.97
N ARG A 322 0.59 1.42 -18.88
CA ARG A 322 0.39 2.56 -19.81
C ARG A 322 0.78 2.20 -21.23
N ILE A 323 1.88 1.44 -21.40
CA ILE A 323 2.31 0.96 -22.71
C ILE A 323 1.30 -0.04 -23.27
N ALA A 324 0.78 -0.96 -22.45
CA ALA A 324 -0.24 -1.94 -22.82
C ALA A 324 -1.53 -1.28 -23.37
N LEU A 325 -1.88 -0.11 -22.83
CA LEU A 325 -3.04 0.69 -23.27
C LEU A 325 -2.71 1.70 -24.39
N GLY A 326 -1.48 1.74 -24.89
CA GLY A 326 -1.06 2.74 -25.87
C GLY A 326 -1.13 4.18 -25.36
N ALA A 327 -1.28 4.39 -24.04
CA ALA A 327 -1.18 5.70 -23.40
C ALA A 327 0.26 6.21 -23.40
N GLU A 328 1.21 5.30 -23.50
CA GLU A 328 2.62 5.57 -23.65
C GLU A 328 3.23 4.64 -24.70
N LEU A 329 4.20 5.14 -25.48
CA LEU A 329 4.87 4.35 -26.50
C LEU A 329 6.11 3.67 -25.90
N ALA A 330 6.33 2.41 -26.27
CA ALA A 330 7.59 1.72 -26.01
C ALA A 330 8.73 2.34 -26.81
N ASN A 331 9.97 2.04 -26.44
CA ASN A 331 11.13 2.33 -27.27
C ASN A 331 11.05 1.51 -28.59
N PRO A 332 11.70 1.95 -29.68
CA PRO A 332 11.72 1.23 -30.94
C PRO A 332 12.13 -0.24 -30.78
N GLY A 333 11.42 -1.14 -31.44
CA GLY A 333 11.65 -2.59 -31.37
C GLY A 333 10.74 -3.34 -30.39
N GLY A 334 10.07 -2.63 -29.47
CA GLY A 334 9.03 -3.21 -28.61
C GLY A 334 7.67 -3.18 -29.30
N HIS A 335 6.88 -4.25 -29.15
CA HIS A 335 5.55 -4.39 -29.73
C HIS A 335 4.50 -4.72 -28.68
N VAL A 336 3.28 -4.24 -28.91
CA VAL A 336 2.10 -4.56 -28.08
C VAL A 336 0.98 -5.00 -29.02
N PHE A 337 0.70 -6.28 -29.00
CA PHE A 337 -0.34 -6.85 -29.85
C PHE A 337 -1.65 -6.98 -29.08
N PHE A 338 -2.73 -6.47 -29.68
CA PHE A 338 -4.10 -6.64 -29.19
C PHE A 338 -4.90 -7.45 -30.23
N LYS A 339 -5.72 -8.39 -29.75
CA LYS A 339 -6.52 -9.27 -30.58
C LYS A 339 -7.96 -9.27 -30.07
N GLU A 340 -8.90 -8.78 -30.88
CA GLU A 340 -10.30 -8.59 -30.47
C GLU A 340 -11.06 -9.92 -30.30
N SER A 341 -10.84 -10.88 -31.20
CA SER A 341 -11.42 -12.23 -31.12
C SER A 341 -10.37 -13.27 -31.53
N PRO A 342 -10.61 -14.56 -31.28
CA PRO A 342 -9.67 -15.63 -31.70
C PRO A 342 -9.38 -15.65 -33.20
N GLU A 343 -10.34 -15.22 -34.01
CA GLU A 343 -10.26 -15.22 -35.47
C GLU A 343 -9.72 -13.88 -36.03
N ALA A 344 -9.70 -12.81 -35.22
CA ALA A 344 -9.23 -11.50 -35.67
C ALA A 344 -7.72 -11.48 -35.82
N ASP A 345 -7.20 -10.67 -36.73
CA ASP A 345 -5.79 -10.35 -36.81
C ASP A 345 -5.34 -9.51 -35.61
N ALA A 346 -4.14 -9.77 -35.12
CA ALA A 346 -3.55 -8.99 -34.04
C ALA A 346 -3.10 -7.61 -34.59
N ILE A 347 -3.52 -6.54 -33.92
CA ILE A 347 -3.09 -5.17 -34.22
C ILE A 347 -1.94 -4.79 -33.30
N ASP A 348 -0.94 -4.06 -33.82
CA ASP A 348 0.12 -3.50 -32.98
C ASP A 348 -0.28 -2.13 -32.43
N VAL A 349 -0.56 -2.09 -31.13
CA VAL A 349 -1.00 -0.87 -30.40
C VAL A 349 -0.01 0.29 -30.53
N GLN A 350 1.28 -0.02 -30.78
CA GLN A 350 2.33 0.99 -30.90
C GLN A 350 2.28 1.75 -32.23
N SER A 351 1.59 1.21 -33.26
CA SER A 351 1.57 1.75 -34.62
C SER A 351 0.16 2.16 -35.11
N LEU A 352 -0.83 2.23 -34.21
CA LEU A 352 -2.22 2.54 -34.55
C LEU A 352 -2.39 3.96 -35.13
N SER A 353 -3.15 4.07 -36.20
CA SER A 353 -3.70 5.33 -36.68
C SER A 353 -4.66 5.94 -35.62
N PRO A 354 -4.97 7.25 -35.71
CA PRO A 354 -5.91 7.88 -34.76
C PRO A 354 -7.30 7.19 -34.69
N ALA A 355 -7.81 6.68 -35.81
CA ALA A 355 -9.10 5.99 -35.87
C ALA A 355 -9.03 4.62 -35.17
N GLU A 356 -8.00 3.82 -35.47
CA GLU A 356 -7.76 2.52 -34.84
C GLU A 356 -7.50 2.67 -33.35
N ARG A 357 -6.76 3.72 -32.95
CA ARG A 357 -6.53 4.04 -31.53
C ARG A 357 -7.82 4.33 -30.79
N ASN A 358 -8.73 5.10 -31.39
CA ASN A 358 -10.04 5.39 -30.81
C ASN A 358 -10.89 4.11 -30.64
N ASP A 359 -10.82 3.20 -31.60
CA ASP A 359 -11.51 1.90 -31.52
C ASP A 359 -10.88 1.01 -30.44
N PHE A 360 -9.55 0.90 -30.40
CA PHE A 360 -8.82 0.17 -29.36
C PHE A 360 -9.15 0.70 -27.96
N GLN A 361 -9.17 2.02 -27.76
CA GLN A 361 -9.47 2.65 -26.47
C GLN A 361 -10.89 2.33 -25.97
N ARG A 362 -11.84 2.03 -26.86
CA ARG A 362 -13.17 1.54 -26.45
C ARG A 362 -13.11 0.12 -25.89
N LYS A 363 -12.21 -0.72 -26.40
CA LYS A 363 -12.09 -2.15 -26.08
C LYS A 363 -11.15 -2.44 -24.91
N ALA A 364 -10.22 -1.51 -24.61
CA ALA A 364 -9.26 -1.62 -23.53
C ALA A 364 -9.35 -0.40 -22.60
N GLN A 365 -9.68 -0.61 -21.35
CA GLN A 365 -9.93 0.44 -20.36
C GLN A 365 -9.08 0.26 -19.11
N MET A 366 -8.92 1.32 -18.31
CA MET A 366 -8.10 1.33 -17.10
C MET A 366 -8.91 1.65 -15.85
N VAL A 367 -8.66 0.89 -14.79
CA VAL A 367 -9.01 1.24 -13.42
C VAL A 367 -7.76 1.76 -12.74
N PHE A 368 -7.78 3.04 -12.33
CA PHE A 368 -6.61 3.73 -11.77
C PHE A 368 -6.43 3.44 -10.28
N GLN A 369 -5.19 3.57 -9.81
CA GLN A 369 -4.77 3.35 -8.43
C GLN A 369 -5.50 4.28 -7.43
N ASP A 370 -5.63 5.56 -7.76
CA ASP A 370 -6.30 6.54 -6.90
C ASP A 370 -7.69 6.89 -7.44
N PRO A 371 -8.77 6.44 -6.75
CA PRO A 371 -10.13 6.76 -7.17
C PRO A 371 -10.47 8.26 -7.02
N HIS A 372 -9.70 9.03 -6.23
CA HIS A 372 -9.89 10.48 -6.15
C HIS A 372 -9.43 11.20 -7.40
N SER A 373 -8.34 10.74 -8.02
CA SER A 373 -7.83 11.32 -9.26
C SER A 373 -8.62 10.86 -10.50
N SER A 374 -9.29 9.70 -10.42
CA SER A 374 -10.07 9.14 -11.53
C SER A 374 -11.45 9.78 -11.73
N LEU A 375 -12.00 10.42 -10.69
CA LEU A 375 -13.32 11.05 -10.69
C LEU A 375 -13.19 12.55 -10.39
N SER A 376 -13.61 13.41 -11.33
CA SER A 376 -13.61 14.86 -11.09
C SER A 376 -14.54 15.23 -9.92
N PRO A 377 -14.04 15.91 -8.86
CA PRO A 377 -14.86 16.27 -7.71
C PRO A 377 -15.96 17.30 -8.03
N ARG A 378 -15.90 17.90 -9.22
CA ARG A 378 -16.85 18.92 -9.71
C ARG A 378 -17.94 18.36 -10.64
N MET A 379 -17.84 17.07 -11.03
CA MET A 379 -18.83 16.41 -11.88
C MET A 379 -19.78 15.58 -11.02
N GLN A 380 -21.06 15.54 -11.41
CA GLN A 380 -22.00 14.57 -10.84
C GLN A 380 -21.66 13.16 -11.32
N ILE A 381 -22.09 12.15 -10.58
CA ILE A 381 -21.80 10.74 -10.95
C ILE A 381 -22.37 10.38 -12.31
N ILE A 382 -23.57 10.88 -12.65
CA ILE A 382 -24.14 10.65 -13.98
C ILE A 382 -23.23 11.14 -15.09
N ASP A 383 -22.70 12.36 -14.95
CA ASP A 383 -21.81 12.96 -15.96
C ASP A 383 -20.49 12.19 -16.06
N ALA A 384 -19.93 11.77 -14.92
CA ALA A 384 -18.69 10.98 -14.88
C ALA A 384 -18.84 9.59 -15.55
N LEU A 385 -20.02 8.96 -15.43
CA LEU A 385 -20.30 7.66 -16.05
C LEU A 385 -20.68 7.77 -17.53
N THR A 386 -21.30 8.87 -17.95
CA THR A 386 -21.67 9.09 -19.37
C THR A 386 -20.56 9.72 -20.19
N GLU A 387 -19.57 10.39 -19.58
CA GLU A 387 -18.45 11.04 -20.27
C GLU A 387 -17.73 10.12 -21.28
N PRO A 388 -17.36 8.86 -20.96
CA PRO A 388 -16.75 7.96 -21.94
C PRO A 388 -17.67 7.70 -23.16
N LEU A 389 -18.98 7.59 -22.93
CA LEU A 389 -19.96 7.39 -23.99
C LEU A 389 -20.12 8.65 -24.86
N ASP A 390 -20.04 9.84 -24.23
CA ASP A 390 -20.08 11.12 -24.94
C ASP A 390 -18.85 11.30 -25.82
N ILE A 391 -17.65 11.06 -25.30
CA ILE A 391 -16.37 11.17 -26.02
C ILE A 391 -16.37 10.27 -27.27
N HIS A 392 -16.82 9.04 -27.12
CA HIS A 392 -16.85 8.06 -28.19
C HIS A 392 -18.15 8.07 -29.03
N SER A 393 -19.05 9.03 -28.77
CA SER A 393 -20.34 9.19 -29.48
C SER A 393 -21.20 7.92 -29.49
N VAL A 394 -21.24 7.19 -28.37
CA VAL A 394 -22.00 5.95 -28.21
C VAL A 394 -23.40 6.25 -27.67
N GLY A 395 -24.45 5.89 -28.41
CA GLY A 395 -25.84 6.00 -27.99
C GLY A 395 -26.37 7.43 -27.90
N THR A 396 -27.68 7.54 -27.69
CA THR A 396 -28.40 8.79 -27.40
C THR A 396 -28.26 9.20 -25.94
N VAL A 397 -28.66 10.42 -25.61
CA VAL A 397 -28.66 10.92 -24.22
C VAL A 397 -29.49 10.03 -23.28
N ALA A 398 -30.63 9.51 -23.76
CA ALA A 398 -31.47 8.61 -22.98
C ALA A 398 -30.78 7.27 -22.73
N GLU A 399 -30.24 6.64 -23.78
CA GLU A 399 -29.49 5.37 -23.67
C GLU A 399 -28.24 5.49 -22.76
N ARG A 400 -27.52 6.61 -22.81
CA ARG A 400 -26.38 6.86 -21.93
C ARG A 400 -26.81 6.96 -20.48
N ARG A 401 -27.95 7.59 -20.19
CA ARG A 401 -28.51 7.65 -18.85
C ARG A 401 -28.91 6.27 -18.35
N ASP A 402 -29.58 5.47 -19.18
CA ASP A 402 -29.98 4.11 -18.82
C ASP A 402 -28.73 3.24 -18.57
N ARG A 403 -27.70 3.42 -19.40
CA ARG A 403 -26.41 2.76 -19.18
C ARG A 403 -25.75 3.18 -17.86
N ALA A 404 -25.83 4.44 -17.46
CA ALA A 404 -25.29 4.90 -16.17
C ALA A 404 -26.03 4.27 -14.98
N ILE A 405 -27.36 4.04 -15.10
CA ILE A 405 -28.15 3.31 -14.10
C ILE A 405 -27.67 1.85 -14.01
N GLU A 406 -27.60 1.16 -15.16
CA GLU A 406 -27.10 -0.21 -15.25
C GLU A 406 -25.70 -0.37 -14.63
N LEU A 407 -24.80 0.58 -14.91
CA LEU A 407 -23.44 0.57 -14.36
C LEU A 407 -23.40 0.68 -12.83
N LEU A 408 -24.25 1.55 -12.23
CA LEU A 408 -24.34 1.62 -10.76
C LEU A 408 -24.84 0.30 -10.16
N GLU A 409 -25.86 -0.31 -10.75
CA GLU A 409 -26.41 -1.59 -10.33
C GLU A 409 -25.34 -2.71 -10.42
N GLN A 410 -24.58 -2.74 -11.54
CA GLN A 410 -23.50 -3.70 -11.76
C GLN A 410 -22.41 -3.65 -10.68
N VAL A 411 -22.16 -2.47 -10.10
CA VAL A 411 -21.17 -2.32 -9.00
C VAL A 411 -21.81 -2.29 -7.62
N GLY A 412 -23.11 -2.60 -7.50
CA GLY A 412 -23.83 -2.68 -6.23
C GLY A 412 -24.08 -1.33 -5.58
N LEU A 413 -24.30 -0.28 -6.38
CA LEU A 413 -24.65 1.06 -5.91
C LEU A 413 -26.09 1.43 -6.35
N ASP A 414 -26.77 2.22 -5.52
CA ASP A 414 -28.15 2.64 -5.78
C ASP A 414 -28.21 3.75 -6.83
N SER A 415 -29.15 3.64 -7.79
CA SER A 415 -29.34 4.60 -8.89
C SER A 415 -29.73 6.00 -8.42
N SER A 416 -30.29 6.18 -7.20
CA SER A 416 -30.54 7.48 -6.60
C SER A 416 -29.28 8.31 -6.35
N MET A 417 -28.11 7.67 -6.40
CA MET A 417 -26.81 8.29 -6.20
C MET A 417 -26.29 9.06 -7.43
N LEU A 418 -26.90 8.90 -8.61
CA LEU A 418 -26.45 9.52 -9.88
C LEU A 418 -26.24 11.04 -9.82
N ARG A 419 -27.05 11.75 -9.02
CA ARG A 419 -26.96 13.22 -8.91
C ARG A 419 -26.01 13.71 -7.80
N ARG A 420 -25.35 12.77 -7.10
CA ARG A 420 -24.37 13.14 -6.07
C ARG A 420 -23.00 13.43 -6.70
N TYR A 421 -22.14 14.10 -5.91
CA TYR A 421 -20.74 14.36 -6.28
C TYR A 421 -19.81 13.34 -5.62
N PRO A 422 -18.64 13.05 -6.20
CA PRO A 422 -17.69 12.05 -5.66
C PRO A 422 -17.34 12.24 -4.18
N ASN A 423 -17.27 13.48 -3.70
CA ASN A 423 -16.95 13.79 -2.30
C ASN A 423 -17.99 13.27 -1.29
N ALA A 424 -19.20 12.92 -1.73
CA ALA A 424 -20.24 12.37 -0.88
C ALA A 424 -20.12 10.84 -0.66
N PHE A 425 -19.11 10.20 -1.25
CA PHE A 425 -18.92 8.75 -1.23
C PHE A 425 -17.71 8.35 -0.38
N SER A 426 -17.77 7.16 0.22
CA SER A 426 -16.61 6.53 0.86
C SER A 426 -15.54 6.12 -0.16
N GLY A 427 -14.32 5.80 0.30
CA GLY A 427 -13.24 5.31 -0.56
C GLY A 427 -13.64 4.10 -1.41
N GLY A 428 -14.23 3.08 -0.78
CA GLY A 428 -14.71 1.89 -1.47
C GLY A 428 -15.86 2.16 -2.45
N GLN A 429 -16.78 3.08 -2.13
CA GLN A 429 -17.82 3.49 -3.08
C GLN A 429 -17.23 4.24 -4.28
N ARG A 430 -16.23 5.09 -4.08
CA ARG A 430 -15.52 5.76 -5.19
C ARG A 430 -14.78 4.75 -6.06
N GLN A 431 -14.19 3.73 -5.47
CA GLN A 431 -13.54 2.66 -6.24
C GLN A 431 -14.56 1.89 -7.11
N ARG A 432 -15.73 1.57 -6.57
CA ARG A 432 -16.84 0.99 -7.34
C ARG A 432 -17.27 1.89 -8.50
N LEU A 433 -17.34 3.21 -8.28
CA LEU A 433 -17.65 4.19 -9.34
C LEU A 433 -16.53 4.26 -10.40
N SER A 434 -15.25 4.16 -10.01
CA SER A 434 -14.13 4.09 -10.95
C SER A 434 -14.20 2.83 -11.83
N ILE A 435 -14.55 1.69 -11.23
CA ILE A 435 -14.79 0.43 -11.97
C ILE A 435 -16.00 0.60 -12.91
N ALA A 436 -17.12 1.15 -12.44
CA ALA A 436 -18.31 1.41 -13.27
C ALA A 436 -17.99 2.29 -14.50
N ARG A 437 -17.17 3.35 -14.29
CA ARG A 437 -16.73 4.23 -15.40
C ARG A 437 -15.89 3.47 -16.42
N ALA A 438 -14.98 2.61 -15.99
CA ALA A 438 -14.17 1.77 -16.88
C ALA A 438 -15.02 0.78 -17.68
N LEU A 439 -16.15 0.32 -17.13
CA LEU A 439 -17.09 -0.59 -17.81
C LEU A 439 -18.07 0.11 -18.78
N ALA A 440 -18.10 1.45 -18.83
CA ALA A 440 -19.08 2.21 -19.60
C ALA A 440 -19.12 1.81 -21.07
N LEU A 441 -17.97 1.62 -21.70
CA LEU A 441 -17.81 1.27 -23.12
C LEU A 441 -17.87 -0.23 -23.41
N ARG A 442 -18.17 -1.08 -22.41
CA ARG A 442 -18.15 -2.55 -22.54
C ARG A 442 -16.82 -3.08 -23.07
N PRO A 443 -15.72 -2.82 -22.37
CA PRO A 443 -14.39 -3.25 -22.82
C PRO A 443 -14.26 -4.77 -22.88
N LEU A 444 -13.22 -5.25 -23.55
CA LEU A 444 -12.80 -6.65 -23.57
C LEU A 444 -11.61 -6.90 -22.63
N LEU A 445 -10.83 -5.83 -22.37
CA LEU A 445 -9.65 -5.85 -21.50
C LEU A 445 -9.76 -4.73 -20.47
N LEU A 446 -9.57 -5.07 -19.20
CA LEU A 446 -9.34 -4.10 -18.13
C LEU A 446 -7.89 -4.17 -17.64
N VAL A 447 -7.23 -3.03 -17.60
CA VAL A 447 -5.96 -2.86 -16.92
C VAL A 447 -6.23 -2.26 -15.55
N CYS A 448 -6.00 -3.02 -14.49
CA CYS A 448 -6.25 -2.60 -13.10
C CYS A 448 -4.91 -2.24 -12.44
N ASP A 449 -4.64 -0.95 -12.26
CA ASP A 449 -3.40 -0.48 -11.61
C ASP A 449 -3.68 -0.25 -10.12
N GLU A 450 -3.26 -1.21 -9.29
CA GLU A 450 -3.42 -1.22 -7.83
C GLU A 450 -4.84 -0.87 -7.35
N PRO A 451 -5.90 -1.53 -7.83
CA PRO A 451 -7.29 -1.10 -7.61
C PRO A 451 -7.76 -1.23 -6.15
N THR A 452 -6.96 -1.78 -5.26
CA THR A 452 -7.31 -2.04 -3.86
C THR A 452 -6.34 -1.43 -2.84
N SER A 453 -5.23 -0.82 -3.28
CA SER A 453 -4.11 -0.40 -2.41
C SER A 453 -4.46 0.69 -1.37
N ALA A 454 -5.49 1.50 -1.63
CA ALA A 454 -5.90 2.59 -0.74
C ALA A 454 -7.16 2.27 0.09
N LEU A 455 -7.52 0.98 0.19
CA LEU A 455 -8.76 0.53 0.81
C LEU A 455 -8.51 -0.26 2.09
N ASP A 456 -9.44 -0.13 3.04
CA ASP A 456 -9.45 -1.00 4.23
C ASP A 456 -9.65 -2.46 3.83
N VAL A 457 -9.14 -3.39 4.63
CA VAL A 457 -9.15 -4.84 4.40
C VAL A 457 -10.53 -5.39 4.03
N SER A 458 -11.59 -4.98 4.75
CA SER A 458 -12.96 -5.44 4.48
C SER A 458 -13.52 -4.90 3.15
N VAL A 459 -13.14 -3.68 2.77
CA VAL A 459 -13.55 -3.07 1.49
C VAL A 459 -12.74 -3.67 0.34
N GLN A 460 -11.45 -3.93 0.54
CA GLN A 460 -10.59 -4.61 -0.42
C GLN A 460 -11.18 -5.97 -0.83
N ALA A 461 -11.58 -6.81 0.13
CA ALA A 461 -12.22 -8.09 -0.14
C ALA A 461 -13.48 -7.93 -1.02
N GLN A 462 -14.34 -6.97 -0.70
CA GLN A 462 -15.55 -6.68 -1.49
C GLN A 462 -15.28 -6.18 -2.91
N ILE A 463 -14.19 -5.46 -3.13
CA ILE A 463 -13.78 -5.02 -4.48
C ILE A 463 -13.23 -6.19 -5.29
N LEU A 464 -12.50 -7.11 -4.65
CA LEU A 464 -12.03 -8.32 -5.33
C LEU A 464 -13.19 -9.23 -5.72
N ASP A 465 -14.17 -9.48 -4.81
CA ASP A 465 -15.40 -10.21 -5.12
C ASP A 465 -16.13 -9.59 -6.32
N LEU A 466 -16.23 -8.25 -6.35
CA LEU A 466 -16.86 -7.52 -7.45
C LEU A 466 -16.12 -7.70 -8.79
N LEU A 467 -14.77 -7.62 -8.78
CA LEU A 467 -13.97 -7.79 -9.99
C LEU A 467 -14.06 -9.22 -10.52
N GLU A 468 -14.06 -10.22 -9.65
CA GLU A 468 -14.26 -11.64 -10.01
C GLU A 468 -15.64 -11.86 -10.65
N ASP A 469 -16.71 -11.37 -10.02
CA ASP A 469 -18.09 -11.47 -10.54
C ASP A 469 -18.25 -10.75 -11.90
N ILE A 470 -17.69 -9.55 -12.06
CA ILE A 470 -17.70 -8.79 -13.32
C ILE A 470 -16.93 -9.54 -14.42
N ARG A 471 -15.74 -10.09 -14.11
CA ARG A 471 -14.95 -10.89 -15.04
C ARG A 471 -15.76 -12.06 -15.58
N ASP A 472 -16.37 -12.82 -14.70
CA ASP A 472 -17.09 -14.04 -15.06
C ASP A 472 -18.37 -13.74 -15.85
N ARG A 473 -19.14 -12.71 -15.45
CA ARG A 473 -20.38 -12.30 -16.15
C ARG A 473 -20.12 -11.69 -17.53
N LEU A 474 -19.05 -10.92 -17.67
CA LEU A 474 -18.76 -10.19 -18.92
C LEU A 474 -17.64 -10.83 -19.74
N ASN A 475 -17.09 -11.96 -19.30
CA ASN A 475 -15.94 -12.66 -19.91
C ASN A 475 -14.74 -11.73 -20.18
N LEU A 476 -14.40 -10.89 -19.19
CA LEU A 476 -13.33 -9.90 -19.29
C LEU A 476 -11.97 -10.55 -19.06
N SER A 477 -10.96 -10.00 -19.70
CA SER A 477 -9.56 -10.31 -19.41
C SER A 477 -8.93 -9.18 -18.62
N TYR A 478 -8.06 -9.49 -17.64
CA TYR A 478 -7.42 -8.47 -16.82
C TYR A 478 -5.90 -8.52 -16.95
N LEU A 479 -5.29 -7.34 -17.08
CA LEU A 479 -3.91 -7.10 -16.68
C LEU A 479 -3.96 -6.42 -15.31
N PHE A 480 -3.58 -7.15 -14.26
CA PHE A 480 -3.78 -6.72 -12.88
C PHE A 480 -2.43 -6.35 -12.24
N ILE A 481 -2.30 -5.14 -11.74
CA ILE A 481 -1.09 -4.69 -11.05
C ILE A 481 -1.38 -4.62 -9.56
N SER A 482 -0.50 -5.22 -8.76
CA SER A 482 -0.55 -5.13 -7.30
C SER A 482 0.86 -5.24 -6.72
N HIS A 483 1.03 -4.71 -5.52
CA HIS A 483 2.19 -5.02 -4.67
C HIS A 483 1.84 -6.05 -3.59
N ASP A 484 0.56 -6.41 -3.44
CA ASP A 484 0.05 -7.36 -2.46
C ASP A 484 -0.06 -8.77 -3.07
N LEU A 485 0.78 -9.70 -2.60
CA LEU A 485 0.82 -11.07 -3.07
C LEU A 485 -0.41 -11.88 -2.70
N ALA A 486 -1.05 -11.62 -1.56
CA ALA A 486 -2.26 -12.33 -1.17
C ALA A 486 -3.45 -11.95 -2.06
N VAL A 487 -3.53 -10.66 -2.45
CA VAL A 487 -4.51 -10.20 -3.46
C VAL A 487 -4.29 -10.91 -4.78
N VAL A 488 -3.04 -10.99 -5.23
CA VAL A 488 -2.70 -11.63 -6.52
C VAL A 488 -2.93 -13.14 -6.47
N ALA A 489 -2.55 -13.80 -5.38
CA ALA A 489 -2.78 -15.23 -5.18
C ALA A 489 -4.28 -15.60 -5.24
N ARG A 490 -5.16 -14.66 -4.91
CA ARG A 490 -6.61 -14.85 -4.97
C ARG A 490 -7.18 -14.68 -6.38
N ILE A 491 -6.78 -13.63 -7.13
CA ILE A 491 -7.49 -13.22 -8.34
C ILE A 491 -6.80 -13.68 -9.64
N ALA A 492 -5.47 -13.89 -9.62
CA ALA A 492 -4.69 -14.14 -10.82
C ALA A 492 -4.69 -15.60 -11.26
N ASP A 493 -4.70 -15.81 -12.59
CA ASP A 493 -4.41 -17.11 -13.21
C ASP A 493 -2.90 -17.28 -13.46
N GLU A 494 -2.16 -16.16 -13.64
CA GLU A 494 -0.72 -16.15 -13.87
C GLU A 494 -0.11 -14.89 -13.24
N VAL A 495 1.11 -14.99 -12.72
CA VAL A 495 1.81 -13.90 -12.02
C VAL A 495 3.18 -13.69 -12.64
N ALA A 496 3.48 -12.46 -13.04
CA ALA A 496 4.79 -11.99 -13.44
C ALA A 496 5.41 -11.11 -12.36
N VAL A 497 6.52 -11.55 -11.78
CA VAL A 497 7.26 -10.79 -10.77
C VAL A 497 8.24 -9.85 -11.47
N MET A 498 8.10 -8.55 -11.24
CA MET A 498 8.95 -7.52 -11.87
C MET A 498 9.91 -6.89 -10.86
N ARG A 499 11.17 -6.73 -11.30
CA ARG A 499 12.18 -5.96 -10.58
C ARG A 499 13.04 -5.14 -11.54
N ARG A 500 13.27 -3.86 -11.22
CA ARG A 500 14.11 -2.94 -12.01
C ARG A 500 13.83 -3.02 -13.53
N GLY A 501 12.54 -2.99 -13.91
CA GLY A 501 12.10 -2.99 -15.30
C GLY A 501 12.02 -4.38 -15.97
N ARG A 502 12.41 -5.46 -15.32
CA ARG A 502 12.47 -6.81 -15.90
C ARG A 502 11.56 -7.79 -15.18
N VAL A 503 10.99 -8.74 -15.91
CA VAL A 503 10.35 -9.93 -15.33
C VAL A 503 11.46 -10.85 -14.83
N VAL A 504 11.44 -11.21 -13.55
CA VAL A 504 12.44 -12.09 -12.91
C VAL A 504 11.92 -13.50 -12.70
N GLU A 505 10.61 -13.66 -12.53
CA GLU A 505 9.94 -14.96 -12.40
C GLU A 505 8.49 -14.84 -12.88
N GLN A 506 7.95 -15.90 -13.52
CA GLN A 506 6.57 -15.92 -14.00
C GLN A 506 6.03 -17.36 -13.92
N ALA A 507 4.91 -17.52 -13.24
CA ALA A 507 4.25 -18.82 -13.06
C ALA A 507 2.79 -18.63 -12.61
N SER A 508 2.03 -19.73 -12.45
CA SER A 508 0.76 -19.68 -11.74
C SER A 508 0.96 -19.28 -10.26
N PRO A 509 -0.05 -18.66 -9.61
CA PRO A 509 0.05 -18.31 -8.20
C PRO A 509 0.46 -19.49 -7.31
N GLU A 510 -0.12 -20.67 -7.56
CA GLU A 510 0.14 -21.90 -6.80
C GLU A 510 1.63 -22.29 -6.87
N LEU A 511 2.17 -22.29 -8.08
CA LEU A 511 3.57 -22.68 -8.29
C LEU A 511 4.53 -21.64 -7.71
N LEU A 512 4.21 -20.35 -7.91
CA LEU A 512 5.02 -19.24 -7.42
C LEU A 512 5.09 -19.20 -5.90
N MET A 513 3.96 -19.42 -5.21
CA MET A 513 3.88 -19.38 -3.74
C MET A 513 4.48 -20.64 -3.10
N ALA A 514 4.22 -21.84 -3.69
CA ALA A 514 4.70 -23.10 -3.15
C ALA A 514 6.20 -23.32 -3.38
N ASN A 515 6.75 -22.86 -4.53
CA ASN A 515 8.11 -23.16 -4.93
C ASN A 515 8.79 -21.99 -5.66
N PRO A 516 8.92 -20.82 -5.05
CA PRO A 516 9.59 -19.67 -5.66
C PRO A 516 11.07 -19.99 -5.92
N LYS A 517 11.54 -19.72 -7.11
CA LYS A 517 12.94 -20.02 -7.51
C LYS A 517 13.83 -18.79 -7.34
N HIS A 518 13.38 -17.63 -7.82
CA HIS A 518 14.18 -16.42 -7.84
C HIS A 518 14.34 -15.81 -6.42
N PRO A 519 15.55 -15.37 -6.00
CA PRO A 519 15.77 -14.81 -4.66
C PRO A 519 14.84 -13.64 -4.34
N TYR A 520 14.54 -12.78 -5.30
CA TYR A 520 13.64 -11.64 -5.13
C TYR A 520 12.18 -12.08 -4.88
N THR A 521 11.69 -13.10 -5.58
CA THR A 521 10.35 -13.67 -5.35
C THR A 521 10.25 -14.24 -3.93
N ARG A 522 11.28 -14.96 -3.49
CA ARG A 522 11.37 -15.46 -2.10
C ARG A 522 11.33 -14.32 -1.09
N ALA A 523 12.02 -13.21 -1.38
CA ALA A 523 12.00 -12.04 -0.52
C ALA A 523 10.64 -11.37 -0.47
N LEU A 524 9.93 -11.26 -1.58
CA LEU A 524 8.57 -10.71 -1.63
C LEU A 524 7.60 -11.56 -0.80
N ILE A 525 7.66 -12.89 -0.92
CA ILE A 525 6.83 -13.80 -0.15
C ILE A 525 7.18 -13.72 1.35
N ALA A 526 8.47 -13.74 1.67
CA ALA A 526 8.95 -13.63 3.05
C ALA A 526 8.67 -12.27 3.71
N ALA A 527 8.46 -11.22 2.92
CA ALA A 527 8.11 -9.89 3.38
C ALA A 527 6.61 -9.72 3.64
N HIS A 528 5.76 -10.61 3.13
CA HIS A 528 4.32 -10.54 3.34
C HIS A 528 3.99 -10.84 4.81
N PRO A 529 3.36 -9.91 5.54
CA PRO A 529 3.01 -10.14 6.94
C PRO A 529 1.73 -10.97 7.01
N GLU A 530 1.82 -12.21 7.47
CA GLU A 530 0.65 -13.04 7.72
C GLU A 530 0.00 -12.70 9.06
N PRO A 531 -1.33 -12.78 9.19
CA PRO A 531 -2.04 -12.56 10.45
C PRO A 531 -1.92 -13.77 11.41
N ASP A 532 -0.74 -14.37 11.45
CA ASP A 532 -0.37 -15.52 12.28
C ASP A 532 0.92 -15.20 13.06
N ILE A 533 0.83 -15.21 14.38
CA ILE A 533 1.95 -14.97 15.29
C ILE A 533 3.07 -16.02 15.18
N HIS A 534 2.76 -17.20 14.64
CA HIS A 534 3.72 -18.30 14.45
C HIS A 534 4.47 -18.21 13.11
N ARG A 535 4.08 -17.27 12.24
CA ARG A 535 4.71 -17.03 10.93
C ARG A 535 5.29 -15.62 10.85
N PRO A 536 6.39 -15.32 11.59
CA PRO A 536 6.99 -14.00 11.58
C PRO A 536 7.67 -13.71 10.23
N ILE A 537 7.74 -12.42 9.88
CA ILE A 537 8.49 -11.95 8.71
C ILE A 537 9.95 -12.42 8.80
N ASN A 538 10.46 -13.07 7.75
CA ASN A 538 11.85 -13.50 7.66
C ASN A 538 12.72 -12.40 7.06
N LEU A 539 13.24 -11.53 7.93
CA LEU A 539 14.06 -10.37 7.53
C LEU A 539 15.37 -10.75 6.82
N GLU A 540 15.95 -11.91 7.10
CA GLU A 540 17.18 -12.38 6.43
C GLU A 540 16.90 -12.70 4.97
N THR A 541 15.82 -13.44 4.70
CA THR A 541 15.38 -13.74 3.33
C THR A 541 15.01 -12.45 2.59
N VAL A 542 14.32 -11.52 3.25
CA VAL A 542 13.97 -10.22 2.68
C VAL A 542 15.23 -9.44 2.32
N ALA A 543 16.21 -9.35 3.21
CA ALA A 543 17.45 -8.62 2.98
C ALA A 543 18.26 -9.20 1.82
N LEU A 544 18.34 -10.53 1.72
CA LEU A 544 19.05 -11.22 0.64
C LEU A 544 18.44 -10.92 -0.73
N GLY A 545 17.13 -11.10 -0.87
CA GLY A 545 16.46 -10.98 -2.17
C GLY A 545 16.17 -9.54 -2.57
N ALA A 546 15.92 -8.62 -1.62
CA ALA A 546 15.80 -7.20 -1.85
C ALA A 546 17.15 -6.49 -2.06
N GLY A 547 18.27 -7.16 -1.76
CA GLY A 547 19.63 -6.67 -1.94
C GLY A 547 20.02 -6.36 -3.39
N ASP A 548 21.27 -5.97 -3.63
CA ASP A 548 21.76 -5.71 -4.96
C ASP A 548 21.81 -7.02 -5.80
N PRO A 549 21.32 -7.03 -7.05
CA PRO A 549 21.42 -8.20 -7.94
C PRO A 549 22.84 -8.75 -8.15
N GLU A 550 23.87 -7.94 -7.99
CA GLU A 550 25.27 -8.38 -8.03
C GLU A 550 25.68 -9.22 -6.79
N SER A 551 24.92 -9.13 -5.69
CA SER A 551 25.15 -9.93 -4.48
C SER A 551 24.36 -11.24 -4.42
N TRP A 552 23.51 -11.52 -5.41
CA TRP A 552 22.72 -12.74 -5.45
C TRP A 552 23.57 -13.99 -5.73
N PRO A 553 23.05 -15.19 -5.44
CA PRO A 553 23.72 -16.45 -5.84
C PRO A 553 24.06 -16.47 -7.34
N ASP A 554 25.14 -17.13 -7.72
CA ASP A 554 25.72 -17.10 -9.08
C ASP A 554 24.70 -17.36 -10.19
N ALA A 555 23.75 -18.29 -9.97
CA ALA A 555 22.69 -18.58 -10.93
C ALA A 555 21.78 -17.39 -11.26
N PHE A 556 21.66 -16.42 -10.37
CA PHE A 556 20.74 -15.26 -10.49
C PHE A 556 21.47 -13.93 -10.58
N ARG A 557 22.80 -13.95 -10.39
CA ARG A 557 23.64 -12.76 -10.32
C ARG A 557 23.67 -11.99 -11.63
N TYR A 558 23.58 -10.67 -11.55
CA TYR A 558 23.88 -9.80 -12.68
C TYR A 558 25.39 -9.66 -12.81
N THR A 559 25.91 -9.83 -14.03
CA THR A 559 27.33 -9.68 -14.33
C THR A 559 27.51 -8.46 -15.23
N ASP A 560 28.32 -7.49 -14.80
CA ASP A 560 28.54 -6.22 -15.51
C ASP A 560 27.23 -5.50 -15.90
N GLY A 561 26.23 -5.54 -15.01
CA GLY A 561 24.92 -4.93 -15.24
C GLY A 561 24.00 -5.73 -16.18
N VAL A 562 24.48 -6.88 -16.72
CA VAL A 562 23.69 -7.75 -17.59
C VAL A 562 22.94 -8.79 -16.76
N ALA A 563 21.62 -8.82 -16.91
CA ALA A 563 20.76 -9.81 -16.25
C ALA A 563 20.85 -11.18 -16.96
N PRO A 564 20.68 -12.29 -16.22
CA PRO A 564 20.48 -13.61 -16.81
C PRO A 564 19.28 -13.63 -17.77
N PRO A 565 19.20 -14.60 -18.71
CA PRO A 565 18.02 -14.78 -19.54
C PRO A 565 16.82 -15.25 -18.71
N LEU A 566 15.60 -14.93 -19.17
CA LEU A 566 14.37 -15.53 -18.65
C LEU A 566 14.14 -16.84 -19.39
N ILE A 567 14.22 -17.97 -18.70
CA ILE A 567 14.12 -19.31 -19.29
C ILE A 567 12.98 -20.10 -18.66
N GLU A 568 12.44 -21.08 -19.37
CA GLU A 568 11.49 -22.04 -18.81
C GLU A 568 12.27 -23.05 -17.94
N TYR A 569 12.19 -22.88 -16.62
CA TYR A 569 12.90 -23.68 -15.62
C TYR A 569 12.20 -25.03 -15.37
N GLU A 570 10.87 -24.98 -15.28
CA GLU A 570 9.96 -26.12 -15.20
C GLU A 570 8.75 -25.80 -16.09
N SER A 571 7.88 -26.77 -16.37
CA SER A 571 6.68 -26.55 -17.20
C SER A 571 5.85 -25.37 -16.69
N ASN A 572 5.64 -24.37 -17.54
CA ASN A 572 4.92 -23.13 -17.23
C ASN A 572 5.54 -22.30 -16.07
N HIS A 573 6.82 -22.47 -15.78
CA HIS A 573 7.55 -21.71 -14.78
C HIS A 573 8.78 -21.05 -15.41
N LEU A 574 8.67 -19.78 -15.72
CA LEU A 574 9.77 -18.97 -16.27
C LEU A 574 10.56 -18.35 -15.12
N VAL A 575 11.87 -18.48 -15.16
CA VAL A 575 12.78 -17.93 -14.14
C VAL A 575 13.96 -17.24 -14.82
N ARG A 576 14.34 -16.07 -14.33
CA ARG A 576 15.53 -15.36 -14.79
C ARG A 576 16.76 -15.93 -14.10
N THR A 577 17.49 -16.77 -14.81
CA THR A 577 18.63 -17.50 -14.25
C THR A 577 19.63 -17.89 -15.33
N HIS A 578 20.87 -18.15 -14.95
CA HIS A 578 21.91 -18.68 -15.84
C HIS A 578 21.78 -20.20 -16.09
N VAL A 579 20.99 -20.94 -15.31
CA VAL A 579 20.51 -22.33 -15.46
C VAL A 579 19.99 -22.92 -14.16
#